data_0f20ad37f3a34cdc43ef32cc2aad9a01
#
_entry.id   0f20ad37f3a34cdc43ef32cc2aad9a01
#
_cell.length_a   1.000
_cell.length_b   1.000
_cell.length_c   1.000
_cell.angle_alpha   90.00
_cell.angle_beta   90.00
_cell.angle_gamma   90.00
#
_symmetry.space_group_name_H-M   'P 1'
#
loop_
_entity.id
_entity.type
_entity.pdbx_description
1 polymer ?
#
loop_
_entity_poly.entity_id
_entity_poly.type
_entity_poly.pdbx_seq_one_letter_code
_entity_poly.pdbx_strand_id
1 'polypeptide(L)'
;MKPLRTVGTSGAAPQLLVMLPGVGMRPEDIFEAGFAEAIARRDLALDLLAVDISGLGLDAVDTWDALQHHVLTPARERGARVWLGGISLGGMVAMAHLAARPGVADGLCLLAPYPGSRPSVNVIERAGGIERWQPTAQDLQDPELRVWQWLQRPPADLPVFVGHGTEDRFAQRIAQLAERFPPASRHTVPGGHDWSAWQPLWARFLDAGHFH
;
A
#
# COMPACT_ATOMS: atom_id res chain seq x y z
N MET A 1 -20.93 13.20 0.16
CA MET A 1 -19.58 12.58 0.10
C MET A 1 -18.60 13.62 -0.44
N LYS A 2 -17.51 13.91 0.28
CA LYS A 2 -16.53 14.90 -0.14
C LYS A 2 -15.73 14.32 -1.33
N PRO A 3 -15.50 15.08 -2.43
CA PRO A 3 -14.70 14.58 -3.54
C PRO A 3 -13.26 14.34 -3.08
N LEU A 4 -12.68 13.20 -3.48
CA LEU A 4 -11.26 12.92 -3.28
C LEU A 4 -10.42 13.80 -4.20
N ARG A 5 -9.38 14.42 -3.63
CA ARG A 5 -8.36 15.08 -4.44
C ARG A 5 -7.43 14.04 -5.02
N THR A 6 -7.26 14.04 -6.32
CA THR A 6 -6.41 13.10 -7.05
C THR A 6 -5.51 13.82 -8.02
N VAL A 7 -4.32 13.25 -8.25
CA VAL A 7 -3.40 13.63 -9.34
C VAL A 7 -3.07 12.36 -10.12
N GLY A 8 -3.18 12.39 -11.44
CA GLY A 8 -3.03 11.16 -12.22
C GLY A 8 -2.57 11.38 -13.66
N THR A 9 -2.21 10.27 -14.30
CA THR A 9 -1.95 10.16 -15.74
C THR A 9 -3.26 10.09 -16.53
N SER A 10 -3.21 9.73 -17.82
CA SER A 10 -4.34 9.86 -18.76
C SER A 10 -5.59 9.03 -18.41
N GLY A 11 -5.47 7.99 -17.63
CA GLY A 11 -6.59 7.14 -17.21
C GLY A 11 -7.13 6.18 -18.28
N ALA A 12 -6.37 5.91 -19.34
CA ALA A 12 -6.76 5.05 -20.47
C ALA A 12 -6.05 3.70 -20.51
N ALA A 13 -5.01 3.51 -19.68
CA ALA A 13 -4.26 2.25 -19.66
C ALA A 13 -5.09 1.07 -19.14
N PRO A 14 -4.79 -0.17 -19.59
CA PRO A 14 -5.48 -1.39 -19.13
C PRO A 14 -5.18 -1.73 -17.67
N GLN A 15 -4.20 -1.08 -17.07
CA GLN A 15 -3.82 -1.23 -15.67
C GLN A 15 -3.77 0.12 -14.98
N LEU A 16 -4.25 0.17 -13.75
CA LEU A 16 -4.24 1.36 -12.90
C LEU A 16 -3.57 1.04 -11.56
N LEU A 17 -2.56 1.79 -11.20
CA LEU A 17 -2.07 1.80 -9.82
C LEU A 17 -2.59 3.04 -9.09
N VAL A 18 -3.34 2.80 -8.03
CA VAL A 18 -3.78 3.83 -7.09
C VAL A 18 -2.76 3.90 -5.96
N MET A 19 -2.01 4.99 -5.87
CA MET A 19 -0.95 5.20 -4.88
C MET A 19 -1.41 6.14 -3.77
N LEU A 20 -1.29 5.67 -2.53
CA LEU A 20 -1.61 6.42 -1.32
C LEU A 20 -0.34 7.00 -0.70
N PRO A 21 -0.27 8.35 -0.53
CA PRO A 21 0.89 9.02 0.04
C PRO A 21 1.15 8.67 1.51
N GLY A 22 2.37 8.92 1.97
CA GLY A 22 2.74 8.87 3.38
C GLY A 22 2.24 10.08 4.17
N VAL A 23 2.51 10.08 5.47
CA VAL A 23 2.20 11.22 6.36
C VAL A 23 2.90 12.49 5.86
N GLY A 24 2.13 13.57 5.74
CA GLY A 24 2.64 14.87 5.32
C GLY A 24 2.97 14.98 3.83
N MET A 25 2.79 13.93 3.06
CA MET A 25 2.96 13.94 1.61
C MET A 25 1.67 14.37 0.91
N ARG A 26 1.83 15.07 -0.19
CA ARG A 26 0.76 15.42 -1.13
C ARG A 26 0.81 14.43 -2.31
N PRO A 27 -0.30 14.23 -3.04
CA PRO A 27 -0.29 13.45 -4.28
C PRO A 27 0.79 13.90 -5.29
N GLU A 28 1.02 15.21 -5.40
CA GLU A 28 2.02 15.81 -6.30
C GLU A 28 3.45 15.37 -5.98
N ASP A 29 3.77 15.16 -4.71
CA ASP A 29 5.13 14.78 -4.30
C ASP A 29 5.56 13.45 -4.93
N ILE A 30 4.60 12.54 -5.20
CA ILE A 30 4.84 11.26 -5.90
C ILE A 30 5.23 11.50 -7.36
N PHE A 31 4.56 12.45 -8.01
CA PHE A 31 4.87 12.84 -9.40
C PHE A 31 6.18 13.61 -9.47
N GLU A 32 6.41 14.57 -8.58
CA GLU A 32 7.68 15.32 -8.47
C GLU A 32 8.88 14.40 -8.20
N ALA A 33 8.66 13.26 -7.53
CA ALA A 33 9.68 12.23 -7.33
C ALA A 33 9.94 11.35 -8.58
N GLY A 34 9.29 11.61 -9.73
CA GLY A 34 9.55 10.94 -10.99
C GLY A 34 8.87 9.59 -11.16
N PHE A 35 7.80 9.30 -10.43
CA PHE A 35 7.12 8.01 -10.51
C PHE A 35 6.42 7.80 -11.86
N ALA A 36 5.74 8.83 -12.39
CA ALA A 36 5.10 8.76 -13.70
C ALA A 36 6.14 8.67 -14.84
N GLU A 37 7.23 9.42 -14.74
CA GLU A 37 8.33 9.36 -15.69
C GLU A 37 9.02 7.98 -15.72
N ALA A 38 9.07 7.32 -14.57
CA ALA A 38 9.64 5.97 -14.49
C ALA A 38 8.77 4.94 -15.23
N ILE A 39 7.44 5.09 -15.22
CA ILE A 39 6.51 4.29 -16.03
C ILE A 39 6.73 4.58 -17.51
N ALA A 40 6.71 5.85 -17.89
CA ALA A 40 6.85 6.29 -19.28
C ALA A 40 8.18 5.83 -19.90
N ARG A 41 9.30 5.90 -19.15
CA ARG A 41 10.62 5.40 -19.63
C ARG A 41 10.66 3.91 -19.91
N ARG A 42 9.74 3.13 -19.34
CA ARG A 42 9.61 1.69 -19.53
C ARG A 42 8.54 1.29 -20.53
N ASP A 43 7.85 2.28 -21.09
CA ASP A 43 6.71 2.07 -22.01
C ASP A 43 5.65 1.10 -21.45
N LEU A 44 5.39 1.21 -20.15
CA LEU A 44 4.42 0.33 -19.49
C LEU A 44 2.98 0.83 -19.69
N ALA A 45 2.08 -0.10 -19.98
CA ALA A 45 0.64 0.18 -20.09
C ALA A 45 -0.03 0.32 -18.72
N LEU A 46 0.48 1.24 -17.90
CA LEU A 46 0.10 1.47 -16.51
C LEU A 46 -0.20 2.95 -16.28
N ASP A 47 -1.41 3.24 -15.83
CA ASP A 47 -1.75 4.55 -15.28
C ASP A 47 -1.41 4.63 -13.78
N LEU A 48 -0.95 5.80 -13.35
CA LEU A 48 -0.70 6.14 -11.96
C LEU A 48 -1.71 7.18 -11.50
N LEU A 49 -2.38 6.92 -10.39
CA LEU A 49 -3.29 7.86 -9.72
C LEU A 49 -2.89 7.98 -8.25
N ALA A 50 -2.39 9.13 -7.83
CA ALA A 50 -2.15 9.43 -6.43
C ALA A 50 -3.41 10.08 -5.81
N VAL A 51 -3.81 9.60 -4.63
CA VAL A 51 -5.04 10.02 -3.94
C VAL A 51 -4.70 10.67 -2.62
N ASP A 52 -5.20 11.88 -2.40
CA ASP A 52 -5.02 12.60 -1.13
C ASP A 52 -5.77 11.91 0.01
N ILE A 53 -5.01 11.38 0.95
CA ILE A 53 -5.54 10.77 2.18
C ILE A 53 -5.26 11.63 3.41
N SER A 54 -4.85 12.88 3.24
CA SER A 54 -4.54 13.79 4.34
C SER A 54 -5.77 14.03 5.22
N GLY A 55 -5.60 13.95 6.54
CA GLY A 55 -6.70 14.10 7.49
C GLY A 55 -7.64 12.90 7.60
N LEU A 56 -7.31 11.77 6.96
CA LEU A 56 -8.12 10.56 6.99
C LEU A 56 -7.52 9.56 7.99
N GLY A 57 -8.36 9.01 8.86
CA GLY A 57 -7.99 7.88 9.71
C GLY A 57 -8.04 6.56 8.93
N LEU A 58 -7.43 5.52 9.50
CA LEU A 58 -7.51 4.16 8.97
C LEU A 58 -8.97 3.63 8.92
N ASP A 59 -9.89 4.23 9.66
CA ASP A 59 -11.33 3.91 9.74
C ASP A 59 -12.24 4.85 8.96
N ALA A 60 -11.70 5.68 8.09
CA ALA A 60 -12.48 6.68 7.36
C ALA A 60 -13.40 6.02 6.30
N VAL A 61 -14.51 5.44 6.74
CA VAL A 61 -15.48 4.73 5.88
C VAL A 61 -15.91 5.59 4.69
N ASP A 62 -16.21 6.86 4.92
CA ASP A 62 -16.59 7.79 3.84
C ASP A 62 -15.52 7.94 2.77
N THR A 63 -14.25 7.83 3.16
CA THR A 63 -13.13 7.90 2.21
C THR A 63 -12.99 6.60 1.43
N TRP A 64 -13.14 5.47 2.11
CA TRP A 64 -13.14 4.17 1.45
C TRP A 64 -14.27 4.06 0.43
N ASP A 65 -15.45 4.56 0.77
CA ASP A 65 -16.58 4.61 -0.14
C ASP A 65 -16.31 5.58 -1.30
N ALA A 66 -15.71 6.74 -1.03
CA ALA A 66 -15.32 7.67 -2.08
C ALA A 66 -14.25 7.07 -3.01
N LEU A 67 -13.22 6.41 -2.48
CA LEU A 67 -12.21 5.71 -3.29
C LEU A 67 -12.86 4.62 -4.14
N GLN A 68 -13.73 3.82 -3.53
CA GLN A 68 -14.45 2.77 -4.24
C GLN A 68 -15.29 3.34 -5.39
N HIS A 69 -16.16 4.31 -5.11
CA HIS A 69 -17.10 4.85 -6.08
C HIS A 69 -16.45 5.72 -7.16
N HIS A 70 -15.48 6.54 -6.81
CA HIS A 70 -14.92 7.52 -7.76
C HIS A 70 -13.67 7.03 -8.49
N VAL A 71 -13.02 5.98 -8.01
CA VAL A 71 -11.75 5.49 -8.56
C VAL A 71 -11.82 4.02 -8.96
N LEU A 72 -12.03 3.13 -7.98
CA LEU A 72 -11.85 1.70 -8.21
C LEU A 72 -12.97 1.12 -9.08
N THR A 73 -14.24 1.44 -8.79
CA THR A 73 -15.37 0.94 -9.57
C THR A 73 -15.32 1.42 -11.03
N PRO A 74 -15.16 2.72 -11.35
CA PRO A 74 -15.02 3.17 -12.73
C PRO A 74 -13.83 2.56 -13.48
N ALA A 75 -12.71 2.31 -12.79
CA ALA A 75 -11.56 1.65 -13.39
C ALA A 75 -11.90 0.19 -13.78
N ARG A 76 -12.57 -0.53 -12.92
CA ARG A 76 -13.00 -1.91 -13.17
C ARG A 76 -14.08 -2.02 -14.24
N GLU A 77 -15.04 -1.10 -14.26
CA GLU A 77 -16.10 -1.06 -15.27
C GLU A 77 -15.54 -0.87 -16.69
N ARG A 78 -14.43 -0.16 -16.86
CA ARG A 78 -13.73 -0.09 -18.16
C ARG A 78 -12.78 -1.27 -18.42
N GLY A 79 -12.74 -2.27 -17.54
CA GLY A 79 -11.92 -3.48 -17.69
C GLY A 79 -10.47 -3.33 -17.23
N ALA A 80 -10.11 -2.25 -16.54
CA ALA A 80 -8.75 -2.07 -16.03
C ALA A 80 -8.47 -3.01 -14.84
N ARG A 81 -7.28 -3.61 -14.81
CA ARG A 81 -6.74 -4.25 -13.61
C ARG A 81 -6.25 -3.17 -12.64
N VAL A 82 -6.62 -3.31 -11.38
CA VAL A 82 -6.36 -2.29 -10.37
C VAL A 82 -5.33 -2.80 -9.36
N TRP A 83 -4.22 -2.07 -9.25
CA TRP A 83 -3.27 -2.21 -8.16
C TRP A 83 -3.53 -1.13 -7.10
N LEU A 84 -3.51 -1.53 -5.85
CA LEU A 84 -3.52 -0.59 -4.74
C LEU A 84 -2.09 -0.49 -4.20
N GLY A 85 -1.62 0.71 -3.95
CA GLY A 85 -0.27 0.93 -3.46
C GLY A 85 -0.20 2.00 -2.40
N GLY A 86 0.90 2.04 -1.67
CA GLY A 86 1.11 3.11 -0.71
C GLY A 86 2.53 3.19 -0.19
N ILE A 87 2.90 4.42 0.18
CA ILE A 87 4.17 4.75 0.82
C ILE A 87 3.92 4.95 2.31
N SER A 88 4.70 4.34 3.17
CA SER A 88 4.62 4.54 4.64
C SER A 88 3.18 4.33 5.17
N LEU A 89 2.55 5.37 5.74
CA LEU A 89 1.16 5.32 6.22
C LEU A 89 0.21 4.94 5.08
N GLY A 90 0.43 5.41 3.85
CA GLY A 90 -0.36 5.02 2.68
C GLY A 90 -0.35 3.51 2.45
N GLY A 91 0.75 2.82 2.74
CA GLY A 91 0.84 1.37 2.69
C GLY A 91 -0.03 0.68 3.77
N MET A 92 -0.05 1.20 5.00
CA MET A 92 -0.95 0.71 6.05
C MET A 92 -2.42 0.92 5.67
N VAL A 93 -2.73 2.10 5.10
CA VAL A 93 -4.08 2.45 4.63
C VAL A 93 -4.51 1.53 3.48
N ALA A 94 -3.62 1.21 2.54
CA ALA A 94 -3.90 0.26 1.44
C ALA A 94 -4.24 -1.14 1.98
N MET A 95 -3.46 -1.63 2.94
CA MET A 95 -3.73 -2.91 3.60
C MET A 95 -5.05 -2.89 4.38
N ALA A 96 -5.36 -1.80 5.10
CA ALA A 96 -6.62 -1.63 5.83
C ALA A 96 -7.82 -1.68 4.87
N HIS A 97 -7.71 -1.06 3.69
CA HIS A 97 -8.76 -1.11 2.68
C HIS A 97 -8.99 -2.52 2.15
N LEU A 98 -7.91 -3.26 1.84
CA LEU A 98 -8.00 -4.66 1.40
C LEU A 98 -8.56 -5.58 2.50
N ALA A 99 -8.17 -5.36 3.76
CA ALA A 99 -8.71 -6.12 4.90
C ALA A 99 -10.22 -5.91 5.07
N ALA A 100 -10.69 -4.67 4.89
CA ALA A 100 -12.11 -4.33 5.00
C ALA A 100 -12.94 -4.73 3.77
N ARG A 101 -12.32 -4.76 2.58
CA ARG A 101 -12.99 -5.01 1.28
C ARG A 101 -12.17 -5.97 0.42
N PRO A 102 -12.27 -7.28 0.66
CA PRO A 102 -11.57 -8.28 -0.14
C PRO A 102 -11.92 -8.18 -1.63
N GLY A 103 -10.93 -8.39 -2.50
CA GLY A 103 -11.12 -8.42 -3.94
C GLY A 103 -11.25 -7.05 -4.63
N VAL A 104 -11.01 -5.94 -3.92
CA VAL A 104 -11.07 -4.59 -4.51
C VAL A 104 -9.86 -4.24 -5.37
N ALA A 105 -8.76 -4.95 -5.23
CA ALA A 105 -7.55 -4.77 -6.04
C ALA A 105 -7.02 -6.12 -6.54
N ASP A 106 -6.33 -6.08 -7.68
CA ASP A 106 -5.72 -7.21 -8.36
C ASP A 106 -4.22 -7.35 -8.04
N GLY A 107 -3.71 -6.46 -7.20
CA GLY A 107 -2.33 -6.48 -6.69
C GLY A 107 -2.08 -5.40 -5.65
N LEU A 108 -0.98 -5.53 -4.92
CA LEU A 108 -0.60 -4.63 -3.81
C LEU A 108 0.87 -4.22 -3.92
N CYS A 109 1.14 -2.90 -3.91
CA CYS A 109 2.48 -2.33 -3.92
C CYS A 109 2.75 -1.54 -2.63
N LEU A 110 3.67 -2.02 -1.80
CA LEU A 110 3.99 -1.44 -0.50
C LEU A 110 5.43 -0.92 -0.48
N LEU A 111 5.59 0.39 -0.46
CA LEU A 111 6.90 1.05 -0.38
C LEU A 111 7.12 1.54 1.06
N ALA A 112 7.97 0.85 1.79
CA ALA A 112 8.25 1.09 3.21
C ALA A 112 6.97 1.27 4.05
N PRO A 113 6.02 0.32 4.04
CA PRO A 113 4.73 0.49 4.69
C PRO A 113 4.92 0.73 6.19
N TYR A 114 4.13 1.66 6.74
CA TYR A 114 4.10 1.86 8.18
C TYR A 114 3.62 0.58 8.89
N PRO A 115 4.40 0.03 9.83
CA PRO A 115 4.11 -1.28 10.42
C PRO A 115 3.14 -1.22 11.62
N GLY A 116 2.63 -0.03 11.93
CA GLY A 116 1.76 0.22 13.09
C GLY A 116 2.46 0.90 14.25
N SER A 117 1.65 1.40 15.16
CA SER A 117 2.08 2.08 16.39
C SER A 117 2.72 1.11 17.39
N ARG A 118 3.50 1.65 18.34
CA ARG A 118 4.05 0.82 19.43
C ARG A 118 2.97 0.08 20.23
N PRO A 119 1.84 0.71 20.63
CA PRO A 119 0.77 0.01 21.32
C PRO A 119 0.28 -1.22 20.56
N SER A 120 -0.05 -1.09 19.29
CA SER A 120 -0.59 -2.20 18.46
C SER A 120 0.44 -3.30 18.28
N VAL A 121 1.69 -2.95 17.96
CA VAL A 121 2.78 -3.93 17.81
C VAL A 121 3.06 -4.66 19.13
N ASN A 122 3.04 -3.96 20.27
CA ASN A 122 3.26 -4.58 21.58
C ASN A 122 2.19 -5.61 21.96
N VAL A 123 0.94 -5.46 21.48
CA VAL A 123 -0.11 -6.49 21.66
C VAL A 123 0.32 -7.79 21.02
N ILE A 124 0.81 -7.73 19.79
CA ILE A 124 1.26 -8.90 19.03
C ILE A 124 2.52 -9.52 19.65
N GLU A 125 3.49 -8.68 20.02
CA GLU A 125 4.75 -9.13 20.64
C GLU A 125 4.49 -9.85 21.97
N ARG A 126 3.59 -9.32 22.82
CA ARG A 126 3.21 -9.95 24.11
C ARG A 126 2.52 -11.30 23.92
N ALA A 127 1.83 -11.49 22.82
CA ALA A 127 1.24 -12.78 22.46
C ALA A 127 2.27 -13.81 21.95
N GLY A 128 3.54 -13.40 21.78
CA GLY A 128 4.60 -14.24 21.22
C GLY A 128 4.66 -14.23 19.70
N GLY A 129 4.21 -13.16 19.09
CA GLY A 129 4.22 -12.93 17.65
C GLY A 129 2.88 -13.18 16.97
N ILE A 130 2.80 -12.76 15.70
CA ILE A 130 1.55 -12.77 14.91
C ILE A 130 0.94 -14.17 14.78
N GLU A 131 1.75 -15.22 14.74
CA GLU A 131 1.27 -16.61 14.60
C GLU A 131 0.54 -17.11 15.86
N ARG A 132 0.90 -16.58 17.02
CA ARG A 132 0.32 -16.96 18.31
C ARG A 132 -0.76 -16.00 18.77
N TRP A 133 -0.78 -14.80 18.17
CA TRP A 133 -1.75 -13.79 18.54
C TRP A 133 -3.16 -14.20 18.10
N GLN A 134 -4.07 -14.24 19.08
CA GLN A 134 -5.49 -14.47 18.85
C GLN A 134 -6.23 -13.18 19.17
N PRO A 135 -6.65 -12.42 18.16
CA PRO A 135 -7.27 -11.12 18.37
C PRO A 135 -8.60 -11.25 19.12
N THR A 136 -8.77 -10.43 20.13
CA THR A 136 -10.04 -10.28 20.85
C THR A 136 -10.95 -9.26 20.14
N ALA A 137 -12.24 -9.22 20.47
CA ALA A 137 -13.15 -8.20 19.97
C ALA A 137 -12.69 -6.78 20.35
N GLN A 138 -11.99 -6.63 21.50
CA GLN A 138 -11.40 -5.35 21.91
C GLN A 138 -10.22 -4.97 21.02
N ASP A 139 -9.33 -5.91 20.68
CA ASP A 139 -8.20 -5.64 19.78
C ASP A 139 -8.70 -5.17 18.41
N LEU A 140 -9.76 -5.77 17.91
CA LEU A 140 -10.32 -5.46 16.59
C LEU A 140 -11.08 -4.12 16.52
N GLN A 141 -11.18 -3.39 17.61
CA GLN A 141 -11.58 -1.99 17.57
C GLN A 141 -10.45 -1.09 17.07
N ASP A 142 -9.18 -1.52 17.20
CA ASP A 142 -8.03 -0.84 16.64
C ASP A 142 -7.86 -1.20 15.15
N PRO A 143 -7.88 -0.21 14.24
CA PRO A 143 -7.72 -0.44 12.80
C PRO A 143 -6.36 -1.01 12.42
N GLU A 144 -5.30 -0.69 13.16
CA GLU A 144 -3.98 -1.27 12.92
C GLU A 144 -3.98 -2.77 13.24
N LEU A 145 -4.63 -3.17 14.33
CA LEU A 145 -4.74 -4.58 14.70
C LEU A 145 -5.62 -5.37 13.73
N ARG A 146 -6.62 -4.75 13.08
CA ARG A 146 -7.36 -5.40 11.98
C ARG A 146 -6.45 -5.67 10.76
N VAL A 147 -5.54 -4.76 10.44
CA VAL A 147 -4.52 -5.02 9.39
C VAL A 147 -3.64 -6.20 9.78
N TRP A 148 -3.16 -6.25 11.02
CA TRP A 148 -2.36 -7.37 11.50
C TRP A 148 -3.14 -8.69 11.53
N GLN A 149 -4.44 -8.68 11.82
CA GLN A 149 -5.32 -9.84 11.68
C GLN A 149 -5.40 -10.31 10.22
N TRP A 150 -5.58 -9.40 9.27
CA TRP A 150 -5.56 -9.72 7.84
C TRP A 150 -4.21 -10.30 7.41
N LEU A 151 -3.11 -9.77 7.93
CA LEU A 151 -1.75 -10.26 7.68
C LEU A 151 -1.49 -11.67 8.26
N GLN A 152 -2.31 -12.19 9.15
CA GLN A 152 -2.19 -13.60 9.56
C GLN A 152 -2.43 -14.55 8.39
N ARG A 153 -3.34 -14.20 7.47
CA ARG A 153 -3.70 -15.01 6.30
C ARG A 153 -4.05 -14.09 5.11
N PRO A 154 -3.05 -13.41 4.53
CA PRO A 154 -3.30 -12.62 3.34
C PRO A 154 -3.72 -13.54 2.18
N PRO A 155 -4.52 -13.03 1.19
CA PRO A 155 -4.91 -13.83 0.03
C PRO A 155 -3.67 -14.37 -0.70
N ALA A 156 -3.62 -15.67 -0.94
CA ALA A 156 -2.46 -16.32 -1.54
C ALA A 156 -2.31 -16.02 -3.05
N ASP A 157 -3.40 -15.66 -3.69
CA ASP A 157 -3.49 -15.32 -5.12
C ASP A 157 -3.31 -13.84 -5.41
N LEU A 158 -3.16 -13.00 -4.38
CA LEU A 158 -2.90 -11.58 -4.55
C LEU A 158 -1.40 -11.35 -4.83
N PRO A 159 -1.00 -10.85 -6.01
CA PRO A 159 0.35 -10.42 -6.26
C PRO A 159 0.71 -9.25 -5.33
N VAL A 160 1.84 -9.39 -4.62
CA VAL A 160 2.30 -8.36 -3.68
C VAL A 160 3.75 -8.01 -3.97
N PHE A 161 4.04 -6.72 -3.95
CA PHE A 161 5.38 -6.18 -3.83
C PHE A 161 5.48 -5.45 -2.49
N VAL A 162 6.43 -5.82 -1.65
CA VAL A 162 6.72 -5.13 -0.39
C VAL A 162 8.20 -4.89 -0.26
N GLY A 163 8.59 -3.64 -0.01
CA GLY A 163 10.00 -3.30 0.11
C GLY A 163 10.27 -2.16 1.09
N HIS A 164 11.53 -2.09 1.57
CA HIS A 164 11.97 -1.03 2.47
C HIS A 164 13.48 -0.77 2.32
N GLY A 165 13.92 0.37 2.84
CA GLY A 165 15.33 0.70 2.96
C GLY A 165 16.01 -0.06 4.08
N THR A 166 17.26 -0.46 3.90
CA THR A 166 18.03 -1.18 4.93
C THR A 166 18.35 -0.30 6.15
N GLU A 167 18.32 1.02 5.99
CA GLU A 167 18.57 2.04 7.01
C GLU A 167 17.26 2.67 7.50
N ASP A 168 16.11 2.14 7.08
CA ASP A 168 14.80 2.62 7.51
C ASP A 168 14.63 2.39 9.02
N ARG A 169 14.21 3.44 9.74
CA ARG A 169 13.93 3.37 11.19
C ARG A 169 12.91 2.30 11.58
N PHE A 170 12.10 1.85 10.63
CA PHE A 170 11.11 0.79 10.80
C PHE A 170 11.55 -0.54 10.15
N ALA A 171 12.77 -0.64 9.61
CA ALA A 171 13.23 -1.78 8.82
C ALA A 171 12.91 -3.14 9.43
N GLN A 172 13.24 -3.31 10.73
CA GLN A 172 12.97 -4.57 11.44
C GLN A 172 11.48 -4.95 11.46
N ARG A 173 10.60 -3.97 11.71
CA ARG A 173 9.15 -4.20 11.79
C ARG A 173 8.52 -4.37 10.41
N ILE A 174 9.04 -3.65 9.41
CA ILE A 174 8.61 -3.84 8.02
C ILE A 174 9.03 -5.23 7.53
N ALA A 175 10.22 -5.70 7.90
CA ALA A 175 10.66 -7.06 7.58
C ALA A 175 9.71 -8.11 8.19
N GLN A 176 9.32 -7.96 9.46
CA GLN A 176 8.33 -8.84 10.10
C GLN A 176 6.97 -8.83 9.38
N LEU A 177 6.50 -7.65 8.96
CA LEU A 177 5.30 -7.52 8.14
C LEU A 177 5.48 -8.22 6.78
N ALA A 178 6.61 -8.00 6.13
CA ALA A 178 6.93 -8.58 4.82
C ALA A 178 7.00 -10.11 4.87
N GLU A 179 7.39 -10.70 6.00
CA GLU A 179 7.39 -12.17 6.21
C GLU A 179 6.02 -12.82 6.02
N ARG A 180 4.94 -12.04 6.04
CA ARG A 180 3.58 -12.51 5.77
C ARG A 180 3.31 -12.79 4.29
N PHE A 181 4.19 -12.36 3.40
CA PHE A 181 4.12 -12.54 1.96
C PHE A 181 5.21 -13.49 1.46
N PRO A 182 5.08 -14.08 0.27
CA PRO A 182 6.11 -14.95 -0.29
C PRO A 182 7.48 -14.29 -0.37
N PRO A 183 8.60 -15.02 -0.25
CA PRO A 183 9.95 -14.45 -0.34
C PRO A 183 10.20 -13.63 -1.61
N ALA A 184 9.66 -14.06 -2.75
CA ALA A 184 9.78 -13.34 -4.03
C ALA A 184 9.12 -11.96 -4.04
N SER A 185 8.19 -11.70 -3.11
CA SER A 185 7.51 -10.41 -2.97
C SER A 185 8.28 -9.39 -2.13
N ARG A 186 9.38 -9.81 -1.46
CA ARG A 186 10.10 -9.03 -0.44
C ARG A 186 11.36 -8.42 -1.01
N HIS A 187 11.52 -7.12 -0.86
CA HIS A 187 12.62 -6.37 -1.44
C HIS A 187 13.27 -5.44 -0.42
N THR A 188 14.59 -5.33 -0.50
CA THR A 188 15.35 -4.34 0.27
C THR A 188 16.28 -3.56 -0.65
N VAL A 189 16.49 -2.30 -0.33
CA VAL A 189 17.43 -1.41 -1.01
C VAL A 189 18.23 -0.65 0.04
N PRO A 190 19.41 -0.10 -0.26
CA PRO A 190 20.04 0.92 0.56
C PRO A 190 19.12 2.14 0.72
N GLY A 191 19.22 2.84 1.84
CA GLY A 191 18.47 4.06 2.11
C GLY A 191 17.56 3.99 3.32
N GLY A 192 17.06 5.15 3.72
CA GLY A 192 16.22 5.36 4.90
C GLY A 192 14.72 5.27 4.62
N HIS A 193 13.94 5.92 5.50
CA HIS A 193 12.48 6.05 5.34
C HIS A 193 12.13 7.31 4.54
N ASP A 194 12.65 7.38 3.32
CA ASP A 194 12.55 8.55 2.44
C ASP A 194 12.75 8.18 0.96
N TRP A 195 12.82 9.18 0.10
CA TRP A 195 12.97 9.00 -1.36
C TRP A 195 14.23 8.24 -1.76
N SER A 196 15.26 8.20 -0.94
CA SER A 196 16.48 7.42 -1.21
C SER A 196 16.20 5.91 -1.32
N ALA A 197 15.17 5.42 -0.61
CA ALA A 197 14.71 4.04 -0.70
C ALA A 197 13.46 3.91 -1.58
N TRP A 198 12.50 4.83 -1.52
CA TRP A 198 11.22 4.68 -2.22
C TRP A 198 11.37 4.73 -3.75
N GLN A 199 12.24 5.57 -4.29
CA GLN A 199 12.50 5.62 -5.74
C GLN A 199 13.17 4.32 -6.29
N PRO A 200 14.22 3.77 -5.67
CA PRO A 200 14.76 2.47 -6.09
C PRO A 200 13.76 1.31 -5.93
N LEU A 201 12.95 1.31 -4.87
CA LEU A 201 11.90 0.31 -4.70
C LEU A 201 10.83 0.42 -5.78
N TRP A 202 10.42 1.66 -6.13
CA TRP A 202 9.50 1.91 -7.23
C TRP A 202 10.03 1.38 -8.56
N ALA A 203 11.30 1.66 -8.87
CA ALA A 203 11.95 1.13 -10.07
C ALA A 203 11.92 -0.41 -10.10
N ARG A 204 12.26 -1.08 -8.99
CA ARG A 204 12.19 -2.54 -8.88
C ARG A 204 10.77 -3.09 -9.04
N PHE A 205 9.77 -2.42 -8.50
CA PHE A 205 8.37 -2.81 -8.68
C PHE A 205 7.97 -2.78 -10.15
N LEU A 206 8.32 -1.73 -10.88
CA LEU A 206 8.05 -1.62 -12.31
C LEU A 206 8.78 -2.68 -13.14
N ASP A 207 9.98 -3.08 -12.70
CA ASP A 207 10.81 -4.11 -13.36
C ASP A 207 10.40 -5.56 -12.98
N ALA A 208 9.47 -5.74 -12.04
CA ALA A 208 9.05 -7.07 -11.56
C ALA A 208 8.14 -7.86 -12.53
N GLY A 209 7.81 -7.31 -13.69
CA GLY A 209 7.08 -8.02 -14.74
C GLY A 209 5.56 -8.09 -14.54
N HIS A 210 4.99 -7.23 -13.70
CA HIS A 210 3.55 -7.22 -13.45
C HIS A 210 2.73 -6.56 -14.57
N PHE A 211 3.36 -5.77 -15.45
CA PHE A 211 2.69 -4.82 -16.37
C PHE A 211 3.02 -5.07 -17.85
N HIS A 212 3.41 -6.26 -18.21
CA HIS A 212 3.71 -6.66 -19.61
C HIS A 212 2.49 -7.28 -20.28
#